data_a37181012f4944cb854132aba3e4fe21
#
_entry.id   a37181012f4944cb854132aba3e4fe21
#
_cell.length_a   1.000
_cell.length_b   1.000
_cell.length_c   1.000
_cell.angle_alpha   90.00
_cell.angle_beta   90.00
_cell.angle_gamma   90.00
#
_symmetry.space_group_name_H-M   'P 1'
#
loop_
_entity.id
_entity.type
_entity.pdbx_description
1 polymer ?
#
loop_
_entity_poly.entity_id
_entity_poly.type
_entity_poly.pdbx_seq_one_letter_code
_entity_poly.pdbx_strand_id
1 'polypeptide(L)'
;MGRQIRKSKGKTMKPNFFVFCEGESEVAYISHLRSQYRAPIQIIPRKSDSNISVRYIENCKREYVVTKNDKTFLMFDLDVDGMLEHLQNIPDAVLLVSNPCVELWYLLHFEECHVKLTQNACIKKLKRHLEHYTKGTLALNEKQQLSEKTSKATARAKMLETYNNPSTTIYKMIELLESL
;
A
#
# COMPACT_ATOMS: atom_id res chain seq x y z
N MET A 1 -27.63 12.36 48.39
CA MET A 1 -27.47 11.67 47.08
C MET A 1 -26.11 12.00 46.54
N GLY A 2 -25.14 11.07 46.58
CA GLY A 2 -23.78 11.26 46.15
C GLY A 2 -23.68 11.18 44.63
N ARG A 3 -23.08 12.19 44.01
CA ARG A 3 -22.80 12.26 42.56
C ARG A 3 -21.67 11.28 42.21
N GLN A 4 -21.96 10.18 41.52
CA GLN A 4 -20.93 9.27 41.01
C GLN A 4 -19.99 10.00 40.04
N ILE A 5 -18.72 10.11 40.40
CA ILE A 5 -17.66 10.65 39.52
C ILE A 5 -17.45 9.63 38.44
N ARG A 6 -17.85 9.96 37.18
CA ARG A 6 -17.52 9.19 35.99
C ARG A 6 -16.01 9.21 35.80
N LYS A 7 -15.36 8.05 36.02
CA LYS A 7 -13.95 7.84 35.65
C LYS A 7 -13.84 8.05 34.12
N SER A 8 -13.10 9.06 33.71
CA SER A 8 -12.72 9.27 32.31
C SER A 8 -11.97 8.01 31.83
N LYS A 9 -12.51 7.28 30.87
CA LYS A 9 -11.74 6.28 30.14
C LYS A 9 -10.71 7.07 29.33
N GLY A 10 -9.42 6.92 29.67
CA GLY A 10 -8.33 7.52 28.92
C GLY A 10 -8.49 7.21 27.43
N LYS A 11 -8.31 8.23 26.55
CA LYS A 11 -8.34 8.03 25.10
C LYS A 11 -7.22 7.07 24.72
N THR A 12 -7.57 5.86 24.29
CA THR A 12 -6.59 4.95 23.69
C THR A 12 -6.15 5.54 22.36
N MET A 13 -4.87 5.80 22.21
CA MET A 13 -4.33 6.30 20.93
C MET A 13 -4.48 5.21 19.87
N LYS A 14 -4.99 5.58 18.70
CA LYS A 14 -5.03 4.69 17.55
C LYS A 14 -3.61 4.42 17.05
N PRO A 15 -3.27 3.20 16.61
CA PRO A 15 -1.98 2.92 16.01
C PRO A 15 -1.81 3.71 14.71
N ASN A 16 -0.57 4.10 14.38
CA ASN A 16 -0.24 4.66 13.07
C ASN A 16 0.17 3.54 12.11
N PHE A 17 -0.22 3.67 10.84
CA PHE A 17 0.27 2.85 9.76
C PHE A 17 1.19 3.69 8.89
N PHE A 18 2.50 3.52 9.08
CA PHE A 18 3.52 4.22 8.31
C PHE A 18 3.74 3.51 6.99
N VAL A 19 3.34 4.13 5.87
CA VAL A 19 3.50 3.57 4.54
C VAL A 19 4.55 4.37 3.78
N PHE A 20 5.70 3.74 3.55
CA PHE A 20 6.79 4.29 2.75
C PHE A 20 6.55 3.92 1.29
N CYS A 21 6.29 4.90 0.46
CA CYS A 21 5.96 4.74 -0.95
C CYS A 21 7.13 5.09 -1.84
N GLU A 22 7.40 4.28 -2.87
CA GLU A 22 8.48 4.52 -3.82
C GLU A 22 8.18 5.70 -4.75
N GLY A 23 6.97 5.76 -5.30
CA GLY A 23 6.56 6.71 -6.31
C GLY A 23 5.18 7.32 -6.09
N GLU A 24 4.77 8.15 -7.05
CA GLU A 24 3.51 8.90 -6.96
C GLU A 24 2.27 8.00 -7.14
N SER A 25 2.37 6.90 -7.90
CA SER A 25 1.26 5.95 -8.07
C SER A 25 0.91 5.26 -6.75
N GLU A 26 1.92 4.83 -5.98
CA GLU A 26 1.76 4.26 -4.65
C GLU A 26 1.14 5.27 -3.68
N VAL A 27 1.66 6.51 -3.69
CA VAL A 27 1.12 7.61 -2.86
C VAL A 27 -0.35 7.87 -3.19
N ALA A 28 -0.70 7.92 -4.48
CA ALA A 28 -2.08 8.14 -4.92
C ALA A 28 -3.02 7.03 -4.43
N TYR A 29 -2.58 5.76 -4.53
CA TYR A 29 -3.37 4.62 -4.07
C TYR A 29 -3.54 4.59 -2.55
N ILE A 30 -2.46 4.76 -1.80
CA ILE A 30 -2.53 4.78 -0.32
C ILE A 30 -3.35 5.98 0.18
N SER A 31 -3.29 7.13 -0.49
CA SER A 31 -4.16 8.28 -0.20
C SER A 31 -5.65 7.93 -0.41
N HIS A 32 -5.95 7.15 -1.46
CA HIS A 32 -7.29 6.64 -1.70
C HIS A 32 -7.74 5.70 -0.57
N LEU A 33 -6.93 4.70 -0.19
CA LEU A 33 -7.24 3.78 0.90
C LEU A 33 -7.42 4.52 2.25
N ARG A 34 -6.55 5.48 2.56
CA ARG A 34 -6.68 6.30 3.77
C ARG A 34 -8.04 6.99 3.85
N SER A 35 -8.51 7.54 2.73
CA SER A 35 -9.81 8.21 2.65
C SER A 35 -10.98 7.23 2.72
N GLN A 36 -10.90 6.12 2.00
CA GLN A 36 -11.95 5.10 1.92
C GLN A 36 -12.20 4.43 3.27
N TYR A 37 -11.14 4.02 3.95
CA TYR A 37 -11.23 3.31 5.23
C TYR A 37 -11.16 4.23 6.45
N ARG A 38 -10.94 5.54 6.26
CA ARG A 38 -10.69 6.51 7.35
C ARG A 38 -9.60 6.03 8.31
N ALA A 39 -8.60 5.37 7.77
CA ALA A 39 -7.56 4.70 8.51
C ALA A 39 -6.45 5.68 8.95
N PRO A 40 -5.75 5.41 10.06
CA PRO A 40 -4.67 6.24 10.59
C PRO A 40 -3.35 6.02 9.80
N ILE A 41 -3.38 6.25 8.49
CA ILE A 41 -2.24 6.04 7.61
C ILE A 41 -1.41 7.31 7.50
N GLN A 42 -0.12 7.19 7.80
CA GLN A 42 0.92 8.19 7.56
C GLN A 42 1.64 7.82 6.25
N ILE A 43 1.47 8.64 5.22
CA ILE A 43 2.07 8.42 3.90
C ILE A 43 3.41 9.13 3.85
N ILE A 44 4.47 8.39 3.58
CA ILE A 44 5.84 8.90 3.54
C ILE A 44 6.39 8.63 2.13
N PRO A 45 6.32 9.63 1.22
CA PRO A 45 6.88 9.51 -0.12
C PRO A 45 8.40 9.40 -0.04
N ARG A 46 8.99 8.58 -0.92
CA ARG A 46 10.44 8.51 -1.07
C ARG A 46 10.98 9.86 -1.54
N LYS A 47 12.02 10.33 -0.90
CA LYS A 47 12.81 11.46 -1.41
C LYS A 47 13.76 10.93 -2.50
N SER A 48 13.91 11.66 -3.58
CA SER A 48 14.64 11.24 -4.80
C SER A 48 16.05 10.69 -4.57
N ASP A 49 16.72 11.10 -3.50
CA ASP A 49 18.11 10.69 -3.19
C ASP A 49 18.22 9.78 -1.98
N SER A 50 17.11 9.29 -1.42
CA SER A 50 17.14 8.47 -0.22
C SER A 50 16.83 7.00 -0.51
N ASN A 51 17.78 6.11 -0.22
CA ASN A 51 17.50 4.69 -0.15
C ASN A 51 16.69 4.39 1.10
N ILE A 52 15.64 3.57 0.96
CA ILE A 52 14.90 3.09 2.11
C ILE A 52 15.86 2.29 3.03
N SER A 53 15.86 2.61 4.30
CA SER A 53 16.71 1.95 5.30
C SER A 53 16.07 2.03 6.67
N VAL A 54 16.49 1.17 7.59
CA VAL A 54 16.04 1.20 8.99
C VAL A 54 16.20 2.61 9.58
N ARG A 55 17.39 3.20 9.41
CA ARG A 55 17.68 4.56 9.91
C ARG A 55 16.75 5.63 9.33
N TYR A 56 16.45 5.54 8.02
CA TYR A 56 15.53 6.47 7.38
C TYR A 56 14.12 6.34 7.96
N ILE A 57 13.63 5.10 8.12
CA ILE A 57 12.33 4.81 8.71
C ILE A 57 12.22 5.34 10.14
N GLU A 58 13.22 5.07 10.97
CA GLU A 58 13.26 5.56 12.35
C GLU A 58 13.24 7.10 12.41
N ASN A 59 14.01 7.76 11.58
CA ASN A 59 14.04 9.22 11.52
C ASN A 59 12.68 9.81 11.14
N CYS A 60 12.02 9.24 10.13
CA CYS A 60 10.69 9.68 9.75
C CYS A 60 9.65 9.48 10.88
N LYS A 61 9.74 8.37 11.60
CA LYS A 61 8.81 8.08 12.72
C LYS A 61 9.00 9.01 13.92
N ARG A 62 10.17 9.62 14.13
CA ARG A 62 10.43 10.55 15.23
C ARG A 62 9.54 11.79 15.20
N GLU A 63 8.99 12.15 14.06
CA GLU A 63 8.06 13.27 13.92
C GLU A 63 6.64 12.95 14.45
N TYR A 64 6.39 11.70 14.82
CA TYR A 64 5.08 11.21 15.26
C TYR A 64 5.13 10.64 16.68
N VAL A 65 3.97 10.64 17.33
CA VAL A 65 3.83 9.90 18.59
C VAL A 65 3.66 8.42 18.23
N VAL A 66 4.70 7.64 18.52
CA VAL A 66 4.77 6.21 18.18
C VAL A 66 4.17 5.36 19.31
N THR A 67 3.42 4.34 18.96
CA THR A 67 2.84 3.34 19.85
C THR A 67 3.35 1.93 19.53
N LYS A 68 3.25 1.00 20.48
CA LYS A 68 3.66 -0.40 20.27
C LYS A 68 2.82 -1.15 19.22
N ASN A 69 1.67 -0.59 18.83
CA ASN A 69 0.76 -1.20 17.86
C ASN A 69 0.93 -0.60 16.46
N ASP A 70 1.86 0.34 16.29
CA ASP A 70 2.16 0.94 14.99
C ASP A 70 2.72 -0.11 14.04
N LYS A 71 2.41 0.04 12.75
CA LYS A 71 2.91 -0.86 11.70
C LYS A 71 3.65 -0.08 10.64
N THR A 72 4.69 -0.70 10.09
CA THR A 72 5.48 -0.17 8.98
C THR A 72 5.18 -0.96 7.74
N PHE A 73 4.94 -0.27 6.64
CA PHE A 73 4.69 -0.85 5.32
C PHE A 73 5.67 -0.26 4.32
N LEU A 74 6.19 -1.11 3.44
CA LEU A 74 7.08 -0.73 2.35
C LEU A 74 6.37 -1.03 1.04
N MET A 75 5.97 0.02 0.31
CA MET A 75 5.25 -0.11 -0.95
C MET A 75 6.17 0.27 -2.11
N PHE A 76 6.66 -0.78 -2.80
CA PHE A 76 7.73 -0.70 -3.79
C PHE A 76 7.48 -1.63 -4.97
N ASP A 77 8.02 -1.25 -6.12
CA ASP A 77 8.07 -2.10 -7.30
C ASP A 77 9.28 -3.04 -7.23
N LEU A 78 9.17 -4.25 -7.79
CA LEU A 78 10.26 -5.22 -7.87
C LEU A 78 10.82 -5.30 -9.30
N ASP A 79 11.04 -4.14 -9.92
CA ASP A 79 11.59 -4.01 -11.26
C ASP A 79 13.12 -3.87 -11.28
N VAL A 80 13.74 -3.72 -10.11
CA VAL A 80 15.19 -3.63 -9.93
C VAL A 80 15.72 -4.86 -9.21
N ASP A 81 16.78 -5.46 -9.76
CA ASP A 81 17.46 -6.61 -9.15
C ASP A 81 17.95 -6.29 -7.74
N GLY A 82 17.76 -7.23 -6.80
CA GLY A 82 18.15 -7.07 -5.41
C GLY A 82 17.21 -6.22 -4.54
N MET A 83 16.18 -5.57 -5.12
CA MET A 83 15.23 -4.77 -4.36
C MET A 83 14.50 -5.60 -3.31
N LEU A 84 14.01 -6.78 -3.67
CA LEU A 84 13.32 -7.66 -2.74
C LEU A 84 14.19 -8.01 -1.52
N GLU A 85 15.42 -8.44 -1.76
CA GLU A 85 16.37 -8.78 -0.69
C GLU A 85 16.64 -7.57 0.22
N HIS A 86 16.83 -6.40 -0.39
CA HIS A 86 17.02 -5.15 0.35
C HIS A 86 15.83 -4.83 1.28
N LEU A 87 14.61 -4.95 0.79
CA LEU A 87 13.39 -4.70 1.57
C LEU A 87 13.18 -5.75 2.67
N GLN A 88 13.50 -7.03 2.40
CA GLN A 88 13.38 -8.12 3.38
C GLN A 88 14.36 -7.96 4.55
N ASN A 89 15.47 -7.26 4.37
CA ASN A 89 16.42 -6.95 5.43
C ASN A 89 15.95 -5.82 6.38
N ILE A 90 14.80 -5.21 6.12
CA ILE A 90 14.21 -4.20 7.02
C ILE A 90 13.28 -4.90 8.01
N PRO A 91 13.63 -4.97 9.30
CA PRO A 91 12.88 -5.72 10.29
C PRO A 91 11.50 -5.10 10.54
N ASP A 92 10.54 -5.94 10.92
CA ASP A 92 9.18 -5.55 11.32
C ASP A 92 8.39 -4.76 10.28
N ALA A 93 8.82 -4.80 9.01
CA ALA A 93 8.13 -4.17 7.91
C ALA A 93 7.26 -5.17 7.13
N VAL A 94 6.06 -4.75 6.80
CA VAL A 94 5.16 -5.49 5.90
C VAL A 94 5.42 -5.04 4.47
N LEU A 95 5.80 -5.96 3.60
CA LEU A 95 6.05 -5.65 2.19
C LEU A 95 4.74 -5.60 1.41
N LEU A 96 4.49 -4.46 0.78
CA LEU A 96 3.40 -4.21 -0.16
C LEU A 96 3.99 -4.05 -1.57
N VAL A 97 4.66 -5.10 -2.04
CA VAL A 97 5.43 -5.04 -3.28
C VAL A 97 4.65 -5.54 -4.47
N SER A 98 4.99 -5.02 -5.65
CA SER A 98 4.42 -5.44 -6.93
C SER A 98 5.52 -5.75 -7.94
N ASN A 99 5.36 -6.82 -8.70
CA ASN A 99 6.26 -7.22 -9.79
C ASN A 99 5.44 -7.41 -11.08
N PRO A 100 5.59 -6.55 -12.11
CA PRO A 100 6.66 -5.57 -12.26
C PRO A 100 6.39 -4.20 -11.60
N CYS A 101 5.15 -3.81 -11.34
CA CYS A 101 4.81 -2.45 -10.87
C CYS A 101 3.43 -2.42 -10.21
N VAL A 102 3.14 -1.32 -9.48
CA VAL A 102 1.86 -1.11 -8.78
C VAL A 102 0.65 -1.17 -9.71
N GLU A 103 0.79 -0.82 -10.99
CA GLU A 103 -0.28 -0.91 -11.97
C GLU A 103 -0.77 -2.35 -12.19
N LEU A 104 0.03 -3.37 -11.86
CA LEU A 104 -0.44 -4.75 -11.83
C LEU A 104 -1.57 -4.92 -10.80
N TRP A 105 -1.45 -4.32 -9.62
CA TRP A 105 -2.52 -4.34 -8.63
C TRP A 105 -3.80 -3.72 -9.19
N TYR A 106 -3.71 -2.59 -9.89
CA TYR A 106 -4.87 -1.97 -10.52
C TYR A 106 -5.46 -2.86 -11.63
N LEU A 107 -4.63 -3.49 -12.44
CA LEU A 107 -5.06 -4.41 -13.50
C LEU A 107 -5.83 -5.60 -12.96
N LEU A 108 -5.41 -6.16 -11.83
CA LEU A 108 -6.07 -7.30 -11.19
C LEU A 108 -7.51 -7.01 -10.74
N HIS A 109 -7.92 -5.75 -10.62
CA HIS A 109 -9.32 -5.38 -10.39
C HIS A 109 -10.20 -5.73 -11.60
N PHE A 110 -9.63 -5.78 -12.80
CA PHE A 110 -10.37 -5.95 -14.06
C PHE A 110 -10.18 -7.33 -14.68
N GLU A 111 -8.93 -7.82 -14.75
CA GLU A 111 -8.61 -9.10 -15.40
C GLU A 111 -7.61 -9.92 -14.58
N GLU A 112 -7.54 -11.22 -14.88
CA GLU A 112 -6.49 -12.11 -14.38
C GLU A 112 -5.20 -11.91 -15.16
N CYS A 113 -4.07 -12.18 -14.50
CA CYS A 113 -2.76 -12.03 -15.10
C CYS A 113 -1.84 -13.16 -14.64
N HIS A 114 -1.51 -14.08 -15.55
CA HIS A 114 -0.67 -15.25 -15.27
C HIS A 114 0.63 -15.28 -16.07
N VAL A 115 0.83 -14.30 -16.95
CA VAL A 115 1.98 -14.22 -17.85
C VAL A 115 2.90 -13.09 -17.41
N LYS A 116 4.21 -13.30 -17.48
CA LYS A 116 5.20 -12.26 -17.21
C LYS A 116 4.89 -10.99 -18.01
N LEU A 117 4.95 -9.87 -17.34
CA LEU A 117 4.71 -8.55 -17.92
C LEU A 117 5.90 -7.62 -17.67
N THR A 118 6.17 -6.75 -18.64
CA THR A 118 6.95 -5.53 -18.39
C THR A 118 6.03 -4.45 -17.84
N GLN A 119 6.58 -3.45 -17.16
CA GLN A 119 5.82 -2.29 -16.68
C GLN A 119 4.99 -1.65 -17.81
N ASN A 120 5.60 -1.41 -18.98
CA ASN A 120 4.91 -0.82 -20.13
C ASN A 120 3.73 -1.67 -20.62
N ALA A 121 3.91 -3.00 -20.66
CA ALA A 121 2.85 -3.92 -21.05
C ALA A 121 1.70 -3.91 -20.03
N CYS A 122 2.02 -3.85 -18.73
CA CYS A 122 1.05 -3.74 -17.65
C CYS A 122 0.21 -2.46 -17.79
N ILE A 123 0.85 -1.30 -17.93
CA ILE A 123 0.17 -0.02 -18.12
C ILE A 123 -0.69 -0.01 -19.39
N LYS A 124 -0.18 -0.58 -20.50
CA LYS A 124 -0.95 -0.68 -21.75
C LYS A 124 -2.23 -1.52 -21.59
N LYS A 125 -2.16 -2.61 -20.83
CA LYS A 125 -3.34 -3.43 -20.50
C LYS A 125 -4.30 -2.66 -19.60
N LEU A 126 -3.80 -2.01 -18.54
CA LEU A 126 -4.61 -1.22 -17.63
C LEU A 126 -5.41 -0.13 -18.36
N LYS A 127 -4.80 0.57 -19.32
CA LYS A 127 -5.46 1.62 -20.11
C LYS A 127 -6.62 1.13 -20.98
N ARG A 128 -6.78 -0.17 -21.18
CA ARG A 128 -8.00 -0.72 -21.83
C ARG A 128 -9.21 -0.68 -20.92
N HIS A 129 -8.99 -0.63 -19.61
CA HIS A 129 -10.03 -0.58 -18.58
C HIS A 129 -10.19 0.82 -17.98
N LEU A 130 -9.07 1.53 -17.86
CA LEU A 130 -8.98 2.90 -17.36
C LEU A 130 -8.34 3.78 -18.45
N GLU A 131 -9.15 4.17 -19.44
CA GLU A 131 -8.69 4.84 -20.66
C GLU A 131 -7.83 6.09 -20.39
N HIS A 132 -8.21 6.85 -19.38
CA HIS A 132 -7.54 8.11 -19.02
C HIS A 132 -6.50 7.97 -17.91
N TYR A 133 -6.15 6.73 -17.53
CA TYR A 133 -5.17 6.50 -16.50
C TYR A 133 -3.84 7.19 -16.81
N THR A 134 -3.39 7.97 -15.85
CA THR A 134 -2.08 8.64 -15.87
C THR A 134 -1.29 8.22 -14.64
N LYS A 135 -0.04 7.78 -14.84
CA LYS A 135 0.85 7.37 -13.74
C LYS A 135 0.95 8.48 -12.69
N GLY A 136 0.89 8.11 -11.43
CA GLY A 136 0.94 9.04 -10.30
C GLY A 136 -0.41 9.66 -9.90
N THR A 137 -1.49 9.40 -10.63
CA THR A 137 -2.80 9.96 -10.31
C THR A 137 -3.89 8.89 -10.35
N LEU A 138 -4.96 9.12 -9.59
CA LEU A 138 -6.19 8.33 -9.66
C LEU A 138 -7.38 9.28 -9.66
N ALA A 139 -8.10 9.33 -10.77
CA ALA A 139 -9.33 10.09 -10.90
C ALA A 139 -10.45 9.50 -10.01
N LEU A 140 -11.49 10.27 -9.74
CA LEU A 140 -12.56 9.85 -8.84
C LEU A 140 -13.28 8.59 -9.34
N ASN A 141 -13.58 8.53 -10.64
CA ASN A 141 -14.20 7.37 -11.29
C ASN A 141 -13.30 6.11 -11.24
N GLU A 142 -11.98 6.29 -11.38
CA GLU A 142 -11.01 5.20 -11.26
C GLU A 142 -10.98 4.66 -9.82
N LYS A 143 -10.91 5.55 -8.82
CA LYS A 143 -11.01 5.20 -7.40
C LYS A 143 -12.26 4.40 -7.08
N GLN A 144 -13.40 4.81 -7.62
CA GLN A 144 -14.66 4.10 -7.43
C GLN A 144 -14.62 2.70 -8.04
N GLN A 145 -14.16 2.56 -9.29
CA GLN A 145 -14.04 1.27 -9.97
C GLN A 145 -13.10 0.31 -9.23
N LEU A 146 -11.96 0.82 -8.72
CA LEU A 146 -11.03 0.03 -7.91
C LEU A 146 -11.72 -0.43 -6.61
N SER A 147 -12.40 0.48 -5.89
CA SER A 147 -13.10 0.13 -4.65
C SER A 147 -14.15 -0.97 -4.84
N GLU A 148 -14.96 -0.89 -5.89
CA GLU A 148 -16.01 -1.87 -6.19
C GLU A 148 -15.47 -3.28 -6.52
N LYS A 149 -14.23 -3.37 -6.97
CA LYS A 149 -13.61 -4.61 -7.45
C LYS A 149 -12.47 -5.11 -6.55
N THR A 150 -12.21 -4.48 -5.41
CA THR A 150 -11.11 -4.81 -4.51
C THR A 150 -11.09 -6.28 -4.09
N SER A 151 -12.24 -6.89 -3.79
CA SER A 151 -12.33 -8.30 -3.42
C SER A 151 -11.88 -9.24 -4.55
N LYS A 152 -12.19 -8.90 -5.81
CA LYS A 152 -11.72 -9.65 -6.98
C LYS A 152 -10.21 -9.52 -7.16
N ALA A 153 -9.68 -8.31 -7.01
CA ALA A 153 -8.24 -8.08 -7.09
C ALA A 153 -7.49 -8.85 -6.00
N THR A 154 -8.00 -8.83 -4.77
CA THR A 154 -7.45 -9.59 -3.64
C THR A 154 -7.42 -11.10 -3.92
N ALA A 155 -8.51 -11.67 -4.41
CA ALA A 155 -8.57 -13.08 -4.75
C ALA A 155 -7.55 -13.44 -5.84
N ARG A 156 -7.48 -12.66 -6.93
CA ARG A 156 -6.54 -12.87 -8.04
C ARG A 156 -5.09 -12.73 -7.59
N ALA A 157 -4.77 -11.70 -6.78
CA ALA A 157 -3.41 -11.50 -6.28
C ALA A 157 -2.92 -12.66 -5.41
N LYS A 158 -3.79 -13.27 -4.59
CA LYS A 158 -3.46 -14.43 -3.76
C LYS A 158 -3.18 -15.70 -4.55
N MET A 159 -3.67 -15.80 -5.78
CA MET A 159 -3.41 -16.95 -6.66
C MET A 159 -2.05 -16.86 -7.35
N LEU A 160 -1.40 -15.69 -7.33
CA LEU A 160 -0.10 -15.49 -7.96
C LEU A 160 1.03 -15.95 -7.03
N GLU A 161 2.10 -16.46 -7.63
CA GLU A 161 3.30 -16.85 -6.89
C GLU A 161 4.01 -15.62 -6.36
N THR A 162 4.03 -15.48 -5.02
CA THR A 162 4.52 -14.31 -4.33
C THR A 162 5.94 -13.94 -4.75
N TYR A 163 6.17 -12.67 -5.04
CA TYR A 163 7.40 -12.04 -5.52
C TYR A 163 7.83 -12.36 -6.96
N ASN A 164 7.25 -13.38 -7.59
CA ASN A 164 7.49 -13.64 -9.01
C ASN A 164 6.76 -12.64 -9.90
N ASN A 165 7.13 -12.58 -11.18
CA ASN A 165 6.43 -11.75 -12.14
C ASN A 165 5.43 -12.62 -12.94
N PRO A 166 4.11 -12.34 -12.87
CA PRO A 166 3.46 -11.23 -12.15
C PRO A 166 3.12 -11.58 -10.68
N SER A 167 3.26 -10.62 -9.76
CA SER A 167 2.73 -10.76 -8.40
C SER A 167 2.52 -9.41 -7.72
N THR A 168 1.68 -9.40 -6.70
CA THR A 168 1.54 -8.24 -5.79
C THR A 168 1.10 -8.70 -4.41
N THR A 169 1.58 -8.01 -3.38
CA THR A 169 1.23 -8.27 -1.98
C THR A 169 0.41 -7.13 -1.35
N ILE A 170 -0.08 -6.20 -2.16
CA ILE A 170 -0.88 -5.05 -1.69
C ILE A 170 -2.16 -5.50 -0.98
N TYR A 171 -2.72 -6.66 -1.32
CA TYR A 171 -3.88 -7.23 -0.64
C TYR A 171 -3.69 -7.38 0.88
N LYS A 172 -2.45 -7.52 1.39
CA LYS A 172 -2.18 -7.57 2.83
C LYS A 172 -2.61 -6.29 3.56
N MET A 173 -2.49 -5.14 2.90
CA MET A 173 -2.99 -3.87 3.44
C MET A 173 -4.51 -3.83 3.46
N ILE A 174 -5.16 -4.34 2.41
CA ILE A 174 -6.63 -4.41 2.33
C ILE A 174 -7.18 -5.27 3.47
N GLU A 175 -6.65 -6.48 3.65
CA GLU A 175 -7.07 -7.39 4.72
C GLU A 175 -6.92 -6.77 6.11
N LEU A 176 -5.83 -6.03 6.34
CA LEU A 176 -5.64 -5.30 7.58
C LEU A 176 -6.70 -4.22 7.76
N LEU A 177 -6.96 -3.41 6.72
CA LEU A 177 -7.93 -2.32 6.78
C LEU A 177 -9.36 -2.81 6.97
N GLU A 178 -9.71 -3.96 6.40
CA GLU A 178 -11.01 -4.60 6.57
C GLU A 178 -11.17 -5.23 7.97
N SER A 179 -10.08 -5.47 8.69
CA SER A 179 -10.07 -6.01 10.05
C SER A 179 -10.17 -4.96 11.17
N LEU A 180 -10.15 -3.66 10.85
CA LEU A 180 -10.21 -2.54 11.80
C LEU A 180 -11.66 -2.22 12.23
#